data_995939e9f754779ed70e9f30126a4b48
#
_entry.id   995939e9f754779ed70e9f30126a4b48
#
_cell.length_a   1.000
_cell.length_b   1.000
_cell.length_c   1.000
_cell.angle_alpha   90.00
_cell.angle_beta   90.00
_cell.angle_gamma   90.00
#
_symmetry.space_group_name_H-M   'P 1'
#
loop_
_entity.id
_entity.type
_entity.pdbx_description
1 polymer ?
#
loop_
_entity_poly.entity_id
_entity_poly.type
_entity_poly.pdbx_seq_one_letter_code
_entity_poly.pdbx_strand_id
1 'polypeptide(L)'
;MKYIFVAGAPGSKWSSVVKNIYYSPNIDRSDYSDARTYYHDASGQLELMHLGAYFDPGMESALPEDINNQSKQDLEVIFDKEFTGTGIRIIKSHIFSNHVDFIKKTWPDCLLILVHRSDDA
;
A
#
# COMPACT_ATOMS: atom_id res chain seq x y z
N MET A 1 5.80 15.28 -2.65
CA MET A 1 5.22 13.92 -2.74
C MET A 1 4.75 13.48 -1.37
N LYS A 2 3.50 13.13 -1.27
CA LYS A 2 2.91 12.65 -0.01
C LYS A 2 2.76 11.13 0.02
N TYR A 3 2.44 10.54 -1.13
CA TYR A 3 2.12 9.11 -1.21
C TYR A 3 2.99 8.38 -2.21
N ILE A 4 3.34 7.15 -1.86
CA ILE A 4 3.78 6.12 -2.79
C ILE A 4 2.67 5.06 -2.79
N PHE A 5 2.02 4.88 -3.93
CA PHE A 5 1.01 3.85 -4.09
C PHE A 5 1.66 2.60 -4.67
N VAL A 6 1.40 1.47 -4.04
CA VAL A 6 1.95 0.20 -4.48
C VAL A 6 0.80 -0.75 -4.81
N ALA A 7 0.80 -1.25 -6.03
CA ALA A 7 -0.17 -2.23 -6.50
C ALA A 7 0.56 -3.48 -6.96
N GLY A 8 -0.06 -4.61 -6.74
CA GLY A 8 0.50 -5.88 -7.19
C GLY A 8 -0.56 -6.96 -7.20
N ALA A 9 -0.39 -7.95 -8.06
CA ALA A 9 -1.24 -9.13 -8.04
C ALA A 9 -0.85 -10.03 -6.86
N PRO A 10 -1.77 -10.83 -6.33
CA PRO A 10 -1.41 -11.85 -5.34
C PRO A 10 -0.27 -12.73 -5.84
N GLY A 11 0.74 -12.95 -5.00
CA GLY A 11 1.91 -13.74 -5.38
C GLY A 11 2.96 -13.00 -6.20
N SER A 12 2.84 -11.69 -6.41
CA SER A 12 3.80 -10.89 -7.18
C SER A 12 5.05 -10.49 -6.38
N LYS A 13 5.10 -10.83 -5.09
CA LYS A 13 6.18 -10.45 -4.17
C LYS A 13 6.27 -8.93 -3.93
N TRP A 14 5.16 -8.25 -4.04
CA TRP A 14 5.09 -6.81 -3.81
C TRP A 14 5.51 -6.40 -2.39
N SER A 15 5.30 -7.27 -1.41
CA SER A 15 5.73 -7.01 -0.04
C SER A 15 7.24 -6.88 0.08
N SER A 16 8.00 -7.62 -0.72
CA SER A 16 9.46 -7.50 -0.75
C SER A 16 9.91 -6.16 -1.32
N VAL A 17 9.20 -5.67 -2.34
CA VAL A 17 9.45 -4.35 -2.92
C VAL A 17 9.20 -3.26 -1.89
N VAL A 18 8.05 -3.32 -1.22
CA VAL A 18 7.69 -2.35 -0.17
C VAL A 18 8.70 -2.39 0.98
N LYS A 19 9.14 -3.58 1.39
CA LYS A 19 10.11 -3.73 2.46
C LYS A 19 11.40 -2.96 2.16
N ASN A 20 11.87 -3.02 0.92
CA ASN A 20 13.08 -2.29 0.52
C ASN A 20 12.87 -0.77 0.56
N ILE A 21 11.72 -0.29 0.12
CA ILE A 21 11.40 1.14 0.14
C ILE A 21 11.22 1.64 1.57
N TYR A 22 10.65 0.79 2.42
CA TYR A 22 10.29 1.13 3.79
C TYR A 22 11.48 1.56 4.64
N TYR A 23 12.68 1.16 4.28
CA TYR A 23 13.90 1.55 4.99
C TYR A 23 14.45 2.91 4.59
N SER A 24 13.85 3.58 3.62
CA SER A 24 14.27 4.93 3.26
C SER A 24 13.99 5.91 4.41
N PRO A 25 14.91 6.84 4.71
CA PRO A 25 14.74 7.75 5.85
C PRO A 25 13.56 8.72 5.72
N ASN A 26 13.04 8.94 4.51
CA ASN A 26 11.93 9.86 4.26
C ASN A 26 10.57 9.21 4.36
N ILE A 27 10.50 7.91 4.61
CA ILE A 27 9.25 7.18 4.69
C ILE A 27 8.67 7.27 6.10
N ASP A 28 7.38 7.54 6.17
CA ASP A 28 6.63 7.50 7.43
C ASP A 28 6.36 6.05 7.78
N ARG A 29 6.91 5.60 8.90
CA ARG A 29 6.78 4.22 9.38
C ARG A 29 5.84 4.08 10.57
N SER A 30 5.02 5.09 10.82
CA SER A 30 4.10 5.09 11.95
C SER A 30 2.87 4.22 11.74
N ASP A 31 2.67 3.72 10.52
CA ASP A 31 1.56 2.83 10.19
C ASP A 31 1.69 1.42 10.75
N TYR A 32 2.85 1.10 11.31
CA TYR A 32 3.10 -0.22 11.87
C TYR A 32 2.16 -0.50 13.03
N SER A 33 1.42 -1.60 12.92
CA SER A 33 0.60 -2.10 14.03
C SER A 33 0.37 -3.59 13.83
N ASP A 34 0.29 -4.33 14.93
CA ASP A 34 0.03 -5.77 14.88
C ASP A 34 -1.33 -6.11 14.27
N ALA A 35 -2.30 -5.20 14.39
CA ALA A 35 -3.63 -5.40 13.84
C ALA A 35 -3.67 -5.31 12.32
N ARG A 36 -2.67 -4.68 11.70
CA ARG A 36 -2.65 -4.41 10.26
C ARG A 36 -1.55 -5.12 9.51
N THR A 37 -0.66 -5.81 10.21
CA THR A 37 0.44 -6.53 9.59
C THR A 37 0.15 -8.01 9.60
N TYR A 38 0.56 -8.68 8.53
CA TYR A 38 0.50 -10.13 8.45
C TYR A 38 1.86 -10.73 8.73
N TYR A 39 1.84 -11.85 9.41
CA TYR A 39 3.03 -12.66 9.62
C TYR A 39 2.95 -13.88 8.72
N HIS A 40 4.02 -14.14 8.01
CA HIS A 40 4.13 -15.34 7.19
C HIS A 40 4.76 -16.45 8.03
N ASP A 41 3.97 -17.46 8.35
CA ASP A 41 4.38 -18.51 9.27
C ASP A 41 4.78 -19.81 8.56
N ALA A 42 4.83 -19.81 7.24
CA ALA A 42 5.11 -21.03 6.48
C ALA A 42 6.48 -21.64 6.77
N SER A 43 7.43 -20.82 7.22
CA SER A 43 8.79 -21.28 7.55
C SER A 43 9.04 -21.38 9.05
N GLY A 44 8.03 -21.18 9.86
CA GLY A 44 8.18 -21.08 11.31
C GLY A 44 8.88 -19.81 11.78
N GLN A 45 9.07 -18.85 10.89
CA GLN A 45 9.61 -17.53 11.22
C GLN A 45 8.52 -16.52 11.24
N LEU A 46 8.41 -15.78 12.34
CA LEU A 46 7.48 -14.68 12.46
C LEU A 46 8.08 -13.45 11.81
N GLU A 47 7.86 -13.30 10.51
CA GLU A 47 8.34 -12.17 9.74
C GLU A 47 7.15 -11.34 9.24
N LEU A 48 7.25 -10.02 9.40
CA LEU A 48 6.23 -9.11 8.91
C LEU A 48 6.21 -9.13 7.38
N MET A 49 5.06 -9.49 6.83
CA MET A 49 4.89 -9.58 5.38
C MET A 49 4.34 -8.29 4.76
N HIS A 50 3.55 -7.54 5.50
CA HIS A 50 2.88 -6.36 4.96
C HIS A 50 3.25 -5.12 5.77
N LEU A 51 4.31 -4.48 5.32
CA LEU A 51 4.70 -3.14 5.79
C LEU A 51 4.01 -2.11 4.90
N GLY A 52 3.78 -0.92 5.46
CA GLY A 52 2.99 0.10 4.80
C GLY A 52 1.50 -0.13 5.01
N ALA A 53 0.70 0.89 4.75
CA ALA A 53 -0.74 0.82 4.95
C ALA A 53 -1.40 -0.04 3.87
N TYR A 54 -1.97 -1.15 4.28
CA TYR A 54 -2.54 -2.17 3.38
C TYR A 54 -4.07 -2.10 3.43
N PHE A 55 -4.69 -1.91 2.27
CA PHE A 55 -6.12 -1.63 2.15
C PHE A 55 -6.80 -2.55 1.13
N ASP A 56 -6.95 -3.82 1.44
CA ASP A 56 -7.66 -4.74 0.56
C ASP A 56 -8.97 -5.23 1.19
N PRO A 57 -9.88 -5.78 0.39
CA PRO A 57 -11.10 -6.38 0.92
C PRO A 57 -10.78 -7.41 2.01
N GLY A 58 -11.52 -7.34 3.10
CA GLY A 58 -11.27 -8.18 4.27
C GLY A 58 -10.28 -7.63 5.26
N MET A 59 -9.60 -6.54 4.93
CA MET A 59 -8.73 -5.82 5.86
C MET A 59 -9.55 -4.88 6.73
N GLU A 60 -9.01 -4.58 7.92
CA GLU A 60 -9.65 -3.64 8.85
C GLU A 60 -9.85 -2.25 8.22
N SER A 61 -8.92 -1.84 7.37
CA SER A 61 -8.96 -0.56 6.65
C SER A 61 -9.26 -0.79 5.17
N ALA A 62 -10.44 -1.30 4.86
CA ALA A 62 -10.82 -1.58 3.49
C ALA A 62 -11.11 -0.30 2.71
N LEU A 63 -10.77 -0.30 1.42
CA LEU A 63 -11.17 0.74 0.49
C LEU A 63 -12.50 0.38 -0.17
N PRO A 64 -13.30 1.39 -0.57
CA PRO A 64 -14.42 1.13 -1.47
C PRO A 64 -13.92 0.55 -2.79
N GLU A 65 -14.67 -0.38 -3.38
CA GLU A 65 -14.31 -0.97 -4.67
C GLU A 65 -14.29 0.06 -5.79
N ASP A 66 -15.12 1.09 -5.67
CA ASP A 66 -15.28 2.16 -6.66
C ASP A 66 -14.51 3.42 -6.24
N ILE A 67 -13.21 3.29 -5.95
CA ILE A 67 -12.40 4.42 -5.49
C ILE A 67 -12.43 5.61 -6.45
N ASN A 68 -12.62 5.35 -7.75
CA ASN A 68 -12.70 6.40 -8.76
C ASN A 68 -13.95 7.28 -8.64
N ASN A 69 -14.92 6.90 -7.82
CA ASN A 69 -16.10 7.70 -7.52
C ASN A 69 -15.98 8.45 -6.19
N GLN A 70 -14.85 8.31 -5.51
CA GLN A 70 -14.59 8.99 -4.24
C GLN A 70 -13.84 10.30 -4.46
N SER A 71 -14.05 11.27 -3.58
CA SER A 71 -13.26 12.50 -3.63
C SER A 71 -11.85 12.27 -3.12
N LYS A 72 -10.92 13.10 -3.58
CA LYS A 72 -9.53 13.08 -3.10
C LYS A 72 -9.48 13.24 -1.58
N GLN A 73 -10.26 14.18 -1.03
CA GLN A 73 -10.29 14.43 0.41
C GLN A 73 -10.76 13.21 1.19
N ASP A 74 -11.81 12.55 0.73
CA ASP A 74 -12.34 11.37 1.42
C ASP A 74 -11.33 10.23 1.41
N LEU A 75 -10.64 10.01 0.30
CA LEU A 75 -9.63 8.98 0.21
C LEU A 75 -8.42 9.31 1.08
N GLU A 76 -7.99 10.57 1.12
CA GLU A 76 -6.87 10.97 1.96
C GLU A 76 -7.18 10.80 3.45
N VAL A 77 -8.42 11.03 3.87
CA VAL A 77 -8.84 10.74 5.24
C VAL A 77 -8.66 9.25 5.56
N ILE A 78 -9.08 8.38 4.63
CA ILE A 78 -8.94 6.93 4.80
C ILE A 78 -7.46 6.54 4.90
N PHE A 79 -6.62 7.04 3.98
CA PHE A 79 -5.20 6.69 3.95
C PHE A 79 -4.46 7.23 5.19
N ASP A 80 -4.69 8.50 5.51
CA ASP A 80 -3.92 9.18 6.55
C ASP A 80 -4.26 8.71 7.96
N LYS A 81 -5.45 8.16 8.14
CA LYS A 81 -5.92 7.67 9.44
C LYS A 81 -4.94 6.65 10.05
N GLU A 82 -4.24 5.92 9.21
CA GLU A 82 -3.34 4.87 9.66
C GLU A 82 -1.97 5.38 10.10
N PHE A 83 -1.71 6.67 9.92
CA PHE A 83 -0.41 7.26 10.20
C PHE A 83 -0.50 8.28 11.33
N THR A 84 0.51 8.30 12.18
CA THR A 84 0.65 9.30 13.26
C THR A 84 1.90 10.15 13.08
N GLY A 85 2.76 9.80 12.15
CA GLY A 85 4.01 10.52 11.87
C GLY A 85 3.92 11.42 10.67
N THR A 86 5.08 11.79 10.17
CA THR A 86 5.24 12.64 9.00
C THR A 86 6.12 11.94 7.96
N GLY A 87 6.18 12.53 6.77
CA GLY A 87 6.98 11.97 5.68
C GLY A 87 6.11 11.34 4.60
N ILE A 88 6.76 10.58 3.73
CA ILE A 88 6.08 9.93 2.60
C ILE A 88 5.40 8.66 3.09
N ARG A 89 4.13 8.50 2.74
CA ARG A 89 3.30 7.39 3.19
C ARG A 89 3.15 6.36 2.08
N ILE A 90 3.43 5.10 2.41
CA ILE A 90 3.25 3.98 1.48
C ILE A 90 1.85 3.42 1.67
N ILE A 91 1.08 3.43 0.60
CA ILE A 91 -0.30 2.92 0.57
C ILE A 91 -0.33 1.74 -0.39
N LYS A 92 -0.76 0.57 0.09
CA LYS A 92 -0.79 -0.66 -0.71
C LYS A 92 -2.22 -1.14 -0.90
N SER A 93 -2.55 -1.51 -2.11
CA SER A 93 -3.78 -2.25 -2.39
C SER A 93 -3.69 -2.93 -3.75
N HIS A 94 -4.24 -4.14 -3.85
CA HIS A 94 -4.35 -4.84 -5.13
C HIS A 94 -5.26 -4.11 -6.11
N ILE A 95 -6.26 -3.38 -5.61
CA ILE A 95 -7.21 -2.68 -6.49
C ILE A 95 -6.60 -1.51 -7.24
N PHE A 96 -5.45 -1.00 -6.81
CA PHE A 96 -4.81 0.14 -7.48
C PHE A 96 -4.41 -0.17 -8.92
N SER A 97 -4.14 -1.44 -9.24
CA SER A 97 -3.81 -1.83 -10.62
C SER A 97 -4.96 -1.59 -11.59
N ASN A 98 -6.19 -1.52 -11.10
CA ASN A 98 -7.38 -1.26 -11.91
C ASN A 98 -7.75 0.23 -11.98
N HIS A 99 -7.02 1.10 -11.27
CA HIS A 99 -7.36 2.51 -11.13
C HIS A 99 -6.14 3.43 -11.34
N VAL A 100 -5.21 3.01 -12.19
CA VAL A 100 -3.95 3.72 -12.44
C VAL A 100 -4.20 5.15 -12.91
N ASP A 101 -5.07 5.32 -13.89
CA ASP A 101 -5.35 6.65 -14.45
C ASP A 101 -5.98 7.59 -13.41
N PHE A 102 -6.90 7.05 -12.63
CA PHE A 102 -7.53 7.83 -11.56
C PHE A 102 -6.49 8.29 -10.52
N ILE A 103 -5.60 7.38 -10.10
CA ILE A 103 -4.57 7.69 -9.10
C ILE A 103 -3.62 8.77 -9.61
N LYS A 104 -3.13 8.63 -10.84
CA LYS A 104 -2.20 9.61 -11.43
C LYS A 104 -2.86 10.96 -11.66
N LYS A 105 -4.13 10.98 -11.98
CA LYS A 105 -4.89 12.22 -12.16
C LYS A 105 -5.15 12.91 -10.82
N THR A 106 -5.47 12.14 -9.79
CA THR A 106 -5.82 12.67 -8.47
C THR A 106 -4.59 13.14 -7.70
N TRP A 107 -3.49 12.41 -7.79
CA TRP A 107 -2.21 12.75 -7.15
C TRP A 107 -1.10 12.79 -8.19
N PRO A 108 -1.01 13.89 -8.98
CA PRO A 108 -0.03 13.94 -10.09
C PRO A 108 1.42 13.82 -9.68
N ASP A 109 1.74 14.17 -8.43
CA ASP A 109 3.10 14.10 -7.89
C ASP A 109 3.40 12.81 -7.13
N CYS A 110 2.47 11.85 -7.13
CA CYS A 110 2.69 10.57 -6.46
C CYS A 110 3.65 9.68 -7.26
N LEU A 111 4.25 8.73 -6.56
CA LEU A 111 4.90 7.60 -7.21
C LEU A 111 3.92 6.43 -7.18
N LEU A 112 3.67 5.83 -8.32
CA LEU A 112 2.83 4.64 -8.44
C LEU A 112 3.70 3.48 -8.90
N ILE A 113 3.81 2.47 -8.05
CA ILE A 113 4.62 1.29 -8.31
C ILE A 113 3.69 0.12 -8.61
N LEU A 114 3.82 -0.46 -9.80
CA LEU A 114 3.09 -1.65 -10.18
C LEU A 114 4.04 -2.84 -10.16
N VAL A 115 3.76 -3.78 -9.27
CA VAL A 115 4.57 -4.98 -9.13
C VAL A 115 3.83 -6.12 -9.80
N HIS A 116 4.47 -6.76 -10.77
CA HIS A 116 3.89 -7.93 -11.40
C HIS A 116 4.94 -9.02 -11.55
N ARG A 117 4.48 -10.25 -11.61
CA ARG A 117 5.32 -11.39 -11.80
C ARG A 117 5.36 -11.73 -13.29
N SER A 118 6.55 -12.05 -13.78
CA SER A 118 6.68 -12.54 -15.16
C SER A 118 5.99 -13.90 -15.29
N ASP A 119 5.18 -14.05 -16.34
CA ASP A 119 4.52 -15.31 -16.62
C ASP A 119 5.49 -16.40 -17.06
N ASP A 120 6.71 -16.03 -17.39
CA ASP A 120 7.77 -16.95 -17.76
C ASP A 120 8.50 -17.54 -16.55
N ALA A 121 8.15 -17.10 -15.37
CA ALA A 121 8.78 -17.54 -14.14
C ALA A 121 8.27 -18.90 -13.69
#